data_93987c8ae24039ccd75e61cdf6a65afe
#
_entry.id   93987c8ae24039ccd75e61cdf6a65afe
#
_cell.length_a   1.000
_cell.length_b   1.000
_cell.length_c   1.000
_cell.angle_alpha   90.00
_cell.angle_beta   90.00
_cell.angle_gamma   90.00
#
_symmetry.space_group_name_H-M   'P 1'
#
loop_
_entity.id
_entity.type
_entity.pdbx_description
1 polymer ?
#
loop_
_entity_poly.entity_id
_entity_poly.type
_entity_poly.pdbx_seq_one_letter_code
_entity_poly.pdbx_strand_id
1 'polypeptide(L)'
;MKIAVVTTMNTKLFNAYGHRFLNTYNWPFDCFVYHEDYFDEIIGNYSYGADGITPFFYRSMFNVVPSCQQFVDRNYHRQERSSYEEKGLDFITDGVRFCYKVYAYTDVILKQDSYDGVIGIDADSIFHNSIDEDWIKKHIHRDDTMMSYLGR
;
A
#
# COMPACT_ATOMS: atom_id res chain seq x y z
N MET A 1 -12.99 11.44 12.08
CA MET A 1 -11.98 11.44 10.99
C MET A 1 -11.98 10.04 10.37
N LYS A 2 -12.15 9.95 9.08
CA LYS A 2 -12.14 8.67 8.38
C LYS A 2 -10.79 8.46 7.70
N ILE A 3 -10.08 7.41 8.06
CA ILE A 3 -8.73 7.10 7.57
C ILE A 3 -8.79 5.86 6.67
N ALA A 4 -8.04 5.89 5.57
CA ALA A 4 -7.73 4.72 4.78
C ALA A 4 -6.28 4.29 4.99
N VAL A 5 -6.05 3.00 5.13
CA VAL A 5 -4.71 2.40 5.06
C VAL A 5 -4.51 1.85 3.66
N VAL A 6 -3.35 2.08 3.07
CA VAL A 6 -3.05 1.64 1.70
C VAL A 6 -1.72 0.90 1.66
N THR A 7 -1.71 -0.25 1.04
CA THR A 7 -0.49 -1.02 0.76
C THR A 7 -0.51 -1.53 -0.67
N THR A 8 0.68 -1.87 -1.19
CA THR A 8 0.83 -2.53 -2.49
C THR A 8 1.62 -3.82 -2.32
N MET A 9 1.26 -4.86 -3.07
CA MET A 9 2.01 -6.11 -3.08
C MET A 9 1.82 -6.87 -4.40
N ASN A 10 2.82 -7.61 -4.79
CA ASN A 10 2.74 -8.63 -5.83
C ASN A 10 2.80 -10.03 -5.21
N THR A 11 2.61 -11.06 -6.01
CA THR A 11 2.64 -12.47 -5.56
C THR A 11 3.92 -12.81 -4.80
N LYS A 12 5.08 -12.32 -5.25
CA LYS A 12 6.36 -12.57 -4.57
C LYS A 12 6.39 -11.94 -3.18
N LEU A 13 5.98 -10.67 -3.06
CA LEU A 13 5.91 -9.96 -1.77
C LEU A 13 4.87 -10.58 -0.85
N PHE A 14 3.73 -10.99 -1.38
CA PHE A 14 2.71 -11.67 -0.59
C PHE A 14 3.25 -12.96 0.01
N ASN A 15 3.86 -13.81 -0.78
CA ASN A 15 4.42 -15.09 -0.30
C ASN A 15 5.54 -14.89 0.73
N ALA A 16 6.32 -13.82 0.59
CA ALA A 16 7.39 -13.52 1.53
C ALA A 16 6.89 -12.85 2.83
N TYR A 17 5.98 -11.88 2.72
CA TYR A 17 5.62 -10.98 3.82
C TYR A 17 4.12 -10.67 3.92
N GLY A 18 3.42 -10.51 2.79
CA GLY A 18 2.07 -9.96 2.74
C GLY A 18 1.04 -10.78 3.52
N HIS A 19 1.19 -12.10 3.58
CA HIS A 19 0.35 -12.95 4.40
C HIS A 19 0.44 -12.61 5.90
N ARG A 20 1.62 -12.17 6.40
CA ARG A 20 1.79 -11.71 7.79
C ARG A 20 1.15 -10.35 8.01
N PHE A 21 1.29 -9.43 7.04
CA PHE A 21 0.58 -8.15 7.06
C PHE A 21 -0.92 -8.36 7.24
N LEU A 22 -1.55 -9.17 6.37
CA LEU A 22 -2.99 -9.41 6.41
C LEU A 22 -3.43 -10.12 7.69
N ASN A 23 -2.68 -11.12 8.15
CA ASN A 23 -3.00 -11.87 9.37
C ASN A 23 -2.83 -11.06 10.67
N THR A 24 -2.01 -10.01 10.65
CA THR A 24 -1.75 -9.21 11.85
C THR A 24 -2.45 -7.84 11.83
N TYR A 25 -3.05 -7.45 10.70
CA TYR A 25 -3.74 -6.17 10.59
C TYR A 25 -4.89 -6.07 11.60
N ASN A 26 -4.77 -5.16 12.55
CA ASN A 26 -5.70 -4.99 13.67
C ASN A 26 -6.09 -3.53 13.91
N TRP A 27 -5.87 -2.65 12.93
CA TRP A 27 -6.30 -1.27 13.01
C TRP A 27 -7.75 -1.12 12.55
N PRO A 28 -8.55 -0.23 13.16
CA PRO A 28 -9.97 -0.06 12.84
C PRO A 28 -10.21 0.81 11.60
N PHE A 29 -9.29 0.78 10.64
CA PHE A 29 -9.34 1.59 9.43
C PHE A 29 -9.51 0.72 8.20
N ASP A 30 -10.29 1.20 7.23
CA ASP A 30 -10.43 0.53 5.94
C ASP A 30 -9.07 0.33 5.29
N CYS A 31 -8.75 -0.91 4.88
CA CYS A 31 -7.46 -1.25 4.31
C CYS A 31 -7.58 -1.60 2.82
N PHE A 32 -6.97 -0.77 1.97
CA PHE A 32 -6.88 -0.99 0.53
C PHE A 32 -5.58 -1.72 0.19
N VAL A 33 -5.72 -2.88 -0.43
CA VAL A 33 -4.60 -3.71 -0.87
C VAL A 33 -4.56 -3.69 -2.40
N TYR A 34 -3.60 -2.97 -2.96
CA TYR A 34 -3.38 -2.94 -4.40
C TYR A 34 -2.43 -4.04 -4.80
N HIS A 35 -2.88 -4.95 -5.67
CA HIS A 35 -2.02 -5.98 -6.21
C HIS A 35 -1.46 -5.57 -7.58
N GLU A 36 -0.15 -5.81 -7.74
CA GLU A 36 0.66 -5.36 -8.86
C GLU A 36 0.72 -6.39 -9.99
N ASP A 37 0.15 -7.58 -9.77
CA ASP A 37 0.07 -8.68 -10.72
C ASP A 37 -1.28 -9.40 -10.60
N TYR A 38 -1.52 -10.44 -11.41
CA TYR A 38 -2.75 -11.21 -11.40
C TYR A 38 -2.78 -12.16 -10.19
N PHE A 39 -3.47 -11.75 -9.15
CA PHE A 39 -3.40 -12.30 -7.81
C PHE A 39 -4.72 -12.95 -7.33
N ASP A 40 -5.69 -13.12 -8.22
CA ASP A 40 -7.09 -13.36 -7.89
C ASP A 40 -7.36 -14.65 -7.09
N GLU A 41 -6.53 -15.69 -7.20
CA GLU A 41 -6.77 -16.98 -6.54
C GLU A 41 -6.34 -17.02 -5.06
N ILE A 42 -5.41 -16.17 -4.65
CA ILE A 42 -4.80 -16.22 -3.30
C ILE A 42 -5.58 -15.35 -2.31
N ILE A 43 -6.25 -14.33 -2.80
CA ILE A 43 -6.89 -13.27 -2.00
C ILE A 43 -8.16 -13.76 -1.28
N GLY A 44 -8.85 -14.76 -1.81
CA GLY A 44 -10.14 -15.24 -1.28
C GLY A 44 -10.13 -15.68 0.19
N ASN A 45 -8.97 -15.97 0.76
CA ASN A 45 -8.81 -16.38 2.14
C ASN A 45 -8.64 -15.24 3.15
N TYR A 46 -8.45 -14.00 2.67
CA TYR A 46 -8.18 -12.84 3.51
C TYR A 46 -9.22 -11.76 3.26
N SER A 47 -10.41 -11.94 3.81
CA SER A 47 -11.50 -10.95 3.64
C SER A 47 -11.48 -9.87 4.72
N TYR A 48 -10.91 -10.18 5.89
CA TYR A 48 -10.94 -9.31 7.07
C TYR A 48 -9.59 -9.34 7.80
N GLY A 49 -9.30 -8.24 8.51
CA GLY A 49 -8.16 -8.13 9.40
C GLY A 49 -8.20 -9.13 10.56
N ALA A 50 -7.18 -9.11 11.41
CA ALA A 50 -7.05 -10.01 12.56
C ALA A 50 -8.19 -9.87 13.59
N ASP A 51 -8.89 -8.73 13.57
CA ASP A 51 -10.09 -8.48 14.38
C ASP A 51 -11.35 -9.19 13.86
N GLY A 52 -11.31 -9.75 12.66
CA GLY A 52 -12.43 -10.40 11.97
C GLY A 52 -13.56 -9.44 11.54
N ILE A 53 -13.36 -8.13 11.65
CA ILE A 53 -14.37 -7.09 11.42
C ILE A 53 -13.94 -6.13 10.31
N THR A 54 -12.69 -5.65 10.35
CA THR A 54 -12.19 -4.65 9.40
C THR A 54 -11.95 -5.26 8.02
N PRO A 55 -12.69 -4.85 6.99
CA PRO A 55 -12.58 -5.47 5.67
C PRO A 55 -11.33 -5.02 4.93
N PHE A 56 -10.80 -5.93 4.11
CA PHE A 56 -9.81 -5.59 3.09
C PHE A 56 -10.49 -5.27 1.75
N PHE A 57 -10.08 -4.17 1.14
CA PHE A 57 -10.52 -3.77 -0.20
C PHE A 57 -9.41 -4.06 -1.22
N TYR A 58 -9.53 -5.18 -1.90
CA TYR A 58 -8.57 -5.57 -2.93
C TYR A 58 -8.82 -4.82 -4.24
N ARG A 59 -7.74 -4.35 -4.85
CA ARG A 59 -7.76 -3.60 -6.10
C ARG A 59 -6.67 -4.10 -7.05
N SER A 60 -7.05 -4.50 -8.26
CA SER A 60 -6.05 -4.72 -9.31
C SER A 60 -5.49 -3.38 -9.75
N MET A 61 -4.19 -3.15 -9.54
CA MET A 61 -3.54 -1.88 -9.86
C MET A 61 -3.79 -1.46 -11.29
N PHE A 62 -3.57 -2.35 -12.24
CA PHE A 62 -3.69 -2.02 -13.64
C PHE A 62 -5.13 -1.85 -14.12
N ASN A 63 -6.08 -2.52 -13.48
CA ASN A 63 -7.49 -2.38 -13.81
C ASN A 63 -8.08 -1.06 -13.32
N VAL A 64 -7.70 -0.62 -12.11
CA VAL A 64 -8.28 0.59 -11.51
C VAL A 64 -7.46 1.85 -11.80
N VAL A 65 -6.15 1.70 -12.11
CA VAL A 65 -5.23 2.80 -12.42
C VAL A 65 -4.47 2.53 -13.73
N PRO A 66 -5.12 2.64 -14.90
CA PRO A 66 -4.48 2.35 -16.20
C PRO A 66 -3.23 3.19 -16.48
N SER A 67 -3.13 4.39 -15.91
CA SER A 67 -1.93 5.24 -16.01
C SER A 67 -0.71 4.62 -15.34
N CYS A 68 -0.89 3.79 -14.34
CA CYS A 68 0.20 3.02 -13.72
C CYS A 68 0.78 2.02 -14.73
N GLN A 69 -0.08 1.25 -15.42
CA GLN A 69 0.36 0.33 -16.48
C GLN A 69 1.14 1.06 -17.57
N GLN A 70 0.62 2.20 -18.04
CA GLN A 70 1.31 2.99 -19.06
C GLN A 70 2.69 3.49 -18.60
N PHE A 71 2.81 3.86 -17.33
CA PHE A 71 4.10 4.27 -16.77
C PHE A 71 5.08 3.09 -16.71
N VAL A 72 4.62 1.93 -16.24
CA VAL A 72 5.42 0.70 -16.17
C VAL A 72 5.91 0.31 -17.57
N ASP A 73 5.02 0.25 -18.55
CA ASP A 73 5.36 -0.14 -19.93
C ASP A 73 6.42 0.77 -20.55
N ARG A 74 6.31 2.09 -20.31
CA ARG A 74 7.30 3.06 -20.82
C ARG A 74 8.66 2.97 -20.15
N ASN A 75 8.73 2.49 -18.91
CA ASN A 75 9.94 2.54 -18.10
C ASN A 75 10.49 1.15 -17.75
N TYR A 76 9.86 0.07 -18.21
CA TYR A 76 10.23 -1.32 -17.88
C TYR A 76 11.70 -1.62 -18.18
N HIS A 77 12.23 -1.12 -19.31
CA HIS A 77 13.64 -1.29 -19.69
C HIS A 77 14.64 -0.70 -18.67
N ARG A 78 14.20 0.19 -17.79
CA ARG A 78 15.03 0.76 -16.72
C ARG A 78 15.12 -0.16 -15.52
N GLN A 79 14.08 -0.97 -15.28
CA GLN A 79 14.04 -1.94 -14.18
C GLN A 79 14.98 -3.12 -14.42
N GLU A 80 15.18 -3.56 -15.67
CA GLU A 80 16.09 -4.67 -15.99
C GLU A 80 17.56 -4.37 -15.69
N ARG A 81 17.92 -3.09 -15.57
CA ARG A 81 19.30 -2.65 -15.28
C ARG A 81 19.62 -2.59 -13.77
N SER A 82 18.63 -2.64 -12.92
CA SER A 82 18.80 -2.68 -11.47
C SER A 82 18.67 -4.10 -10.96
N SER A 83 19.59 -5.00 -11.34
CA SER A 83 19.68 -6.27 -10.64
C SER A 83 20.13 -5.98 -9.21
N TYR A 84 19.31 -6.33 -8.27
CA TYR A 84 19.47 -6.12 -6.81
C TYR A 84 20.80 -6.67 -6.28
N GLU A 85 21.40 -7.59 -6.99
CA GLU A 85 22.60 -8.32 -6.58
C GLU A 85 23.91 -7.58 -6.86
N GLU A 86 23.90 -6.62 -7.79
CA GLU A 86 25.18 -6.02 -8.24
C GLU A 86 25.41 -4.57 -7.81
N LYS A 87 24.38 -3.75 -7.51
CA LYS A 87 24.54 -2.29 -7.37
C LYS A 87 23.86 -1.62 -6.18
N GLY A 88 23.12 -2.34 -5.35
CA GLY A 88 22.33 -1.70 -4.29
C GLY A 88 21.07 -0.99 -4.83
N LEU A 89 20.27 -0.42 -3.92
CA LEU A 89 19.06 0.34 -4.25
C LEU A 89 19.44 1.67 -4.92
N ASP A 90 19.10 1.81 -6.20
CA ASP A 90 19.15 3.09 -6.88
C ASP A 90 17.72 3.64 -7.05
N PHE A 91 17.33 4.56 -6.17
CA PHE A 91 16.01 5.19 -6.20
C PHE A 91 15.71 5.94 -7.51
N ILE A 92 16.73 6.34 -8.26
CA ILE A 92 16.55 7.04 -9.53
C ILE A 92 16.18 6.05 -10.64
N THR A 93 16.75 4.85 -10.63
CA THR A 93 16.52 3.83 -11.64
C THR A 93 15.36 2.90 -11.28
N ASP A 94 15.00 2.81 -9.99
CA ASP A 94 13.91 1.96 -9.49
C ASP A 94 12.53 2.64 -9.51
N GLY A 95 12.35 3.67 -10.33
CA GLY A 95 11.09 4.41 -10.41
C GLY A 95 9.87 3.53 -10.72
N VAL A 96 10.04 2.46 -11.48
CA VAL A 96 8.98 1.48 -11.75
C VAL A 96 8.58 0.75 -10.47
N ARG A 97 9.53 0.34 -9.64
CA ARG A 97 9.27 -0.36 -8.40
C ARG A 97 8.49 0.48 -7.39
N PHE A 98 8.79 1.78 -7.33
CA PHE A 98 8.13 2.69 -6.38
C PHE A 98 6.85 3.31 -6.92
N CYS A 99 6.62 3.30 -8.24
CA CYS A 99 5.45 3.94 -8.84
C CYS A 99 4.12 3.35 -8.32
N TYR A 100 4.08 2.04 -8.06
CA TYR A 100 2.87 1.39 -7.56
C TYR A 100 2.33 2.05 -6.29
N LYS A 101 3.19 2.36 -5.33
CA LYS A 101 2.79 3.05 -4.09
C LYS A 101 2.20 4.43 -4.38
N VAL A 102 2.88 5.20 -5.24
CA VAL A 102 2.41 6.55 -5.61
C VAL A 102 1.03 6.47 -6.26
N TYR A 103 0.86 5.57 -7.21
CA TYR A 103 -0.42 5.40 -7.91
C TYR A 103 -1.54 4.90 -6.97
N ALA A 104 -1.24 3.96 -6.06
CA ALA A 104 -2.20 3.47 -5.08
C ALA A 104 -2.69 4.58 -4.14
N TYR A 105 -1.76 5.36 -3.58
CA TYR A 105 -2.11 6.48 -2.69
C TYR A 105 -2.92 7.54 -3.41
N THR A 106 -2.51 7.90 -4.63
CA THR A 106 -3.22 8.88 -5.46
C THR A 106 -4.63 8.42 -5.81
N ASP A 107 -4.81 7.13 -6.14
CA ASP A 107 -6.13 6.58 -6.46
C ASP A 107 -7.09 6.71 -5.28
N VAL A 108 -6.64 6.37 -4.06
CA VAL A 108 -7.48 6.50 -2.86
C VAL A 108 -7.76 7.97 -2.55
N ILE A 109 -6.74 8.85 -2.63
CA ILE A 109 -6.92 10.29 -2.35
C ILE A 109 -7.89 10.94 -3.34
N LEU A 110 -7.77 10.64 -4.63
CA LEU A 110 -8.55 11.33 -5.67
C LEU A 110 -9.95 10.75 -5.91
N LYS A 111 -10.14 9.45 -5.65
CA LYS A 111 -11.40 8.77 -6.00
C LYS A 111 -12.28 8.44 -4.81
N GLN A 112 -11.74 8.57 -3.61
CA GLN A 112 -12.44 8.21 -2.39
C GLN A 112 -12.69 9.48 -1.55
N ASP A 113 -13.60 10.33 -2.00
CA ASP A 113 -14.00 11.58 -1.30
C ASP A 113 -14.45 11.40 0.16
N SER A 114 -14.51 10.16 0.62
CA SER A 114 -14.99 9.80 1.95
C SER A 114 -13.90 9.70 3.02
N TYR A 115 -12.61 9.85 2.65
CA TYR A 115 -11.50 9.76 3.61
C TYR A 115 -10.85 11.12 3.85
N ASP A 116 -10.62 11.40 5.13
CA ASP A 116 -9.94 12.62 5.58
C ASP A 116 -8.42 12.49 5.50
N GLY A 117 -7.91 11.24 5.44
CA GLY A 117 -6.48 10.96 5.34
C GLY A 117 -6.16 9.55 4.86
N VAL A 118 -4.92 9.40 4.36
CA VAL A 118 -4.39 8.13 3.86
C VAL A 118 -3.08 7.81 4.56
N ILE A 119 -2.96 6.58 5.07
CA ILE A 119 -1.73 6.05 5.66
C ILE A 119 -1.15 5.00 4.72
N GLY A 120 0.03 5.27 4.16
CA GLY A 120 0.78 4.30 3.36
C GLY A 120 1.63 3.39 4.25
N ILE A 121 1.49 2.08 4.09
CA ILE A 121 2.25 1.08 4.86
C ILE A 121 2.85 0.05 3.92
N ASP A 122 4.10 -0.33 4.17
CA ASP A 122 4.78 -1.37 3.40
C ASP A 122 4.23 -2.77 3.73
N ALA A 123 4.13 -3.63 2.71
CA ALA A 123 3.56 -4.97 2.83
C ALA A 123 4.37 -5.94 3.73
N ASP A 124 5.60 -5.57 4.11
CA ASP A 124 6.44 -6.33 5.05
C ASP A 124 6.22 -5.93 6.51
N SER A 125 5.30 -5.02 6.78
CA SER A 125 4.94 -4.59 8.14
C SER A 125 4.17 -5.65 8.91
N ILE A 126 4.32 -5.64 10.23
CA ILE A 126 3.60 -6.49 11.19
C ILE A 126 2.95 -5.61 12.23
N PHE A 127 1.68 -5.83 12.50
CA PHE A 127 0.90 -5.04 13.46
C PHE A 127 0.95 -5.69 14.84
N HIS A 128 1.57 -5.05 15.80
CA HIS A 128 1.66 -5.52 17.17
C HIS A 128 0.57 -4.93 18.06
N ASN A 129 0.20 -3.67 17.80
CA ASN A 129 -0.81 -2.95 18.58
C ASN A 129 -1.80 -2.28 17.64
N SER A 130 -3.06 -2.26 18.04
CA SER A 130 -4.06 -1.41 17.39
C SER A 130 -3.79 0.05 17.73
N ILE A 131 -4.06 0.93 16.77
CA ILE A 131 -4.12 2.37 16.99
C ILE A 131 -5.53 2.84 16.66
N ASP A 132 -5.95 3.92 17.30
CA ASP A 132 -7.25 4.52 17.11
C ASP A 132 -7.15 5.91 16.44
N GLU A 133 -8.30 6.50 16.23
CA GLU A 133 -8.41 7.83 15.65
C GLU A 133 -7.77 8.91 16.53
N ASP A 134 -7.83 8.76 17.86
CA ASP A 134 -7.24 9.73 18.78
C ASP A 134 -5.71 9.65 18.77
N TRP A 135 -5.17 8.45 18.61
CA TRP A 135 -3.73 8.29 18.40
C TRP A 135 -3.29 9.00 17.11
N ILE A 136 -4.05 8.82 16.01
CA ILE A 136 -3.77 9.48 14.73
C ILE A 136 -3.80 11.00 14.89
N LYS A 137 -4.87 11.56 15.47
CA LYS A 137 -5.00 13.01 15.71
C LYS A 137 -3.85 13.59 16.52
N LYS A 138 -3.34 12.82 17.47
CA LYS A 138 -2.22 13.25 18.33
C LYS A 138 -0.88 13.28 17.59
N HIS A 139 -0.66 12.40 16.62
CA HIS A 139 0.64 12.19 15.99
C HIS A 139 0.71 12.73 14.54
N ILE A 140 -0.42 12.83 13.85
CA ILE A 140 -0.50 13.50 12.55
C ILE A 140 -0.87 14.96 12.81
N HIS A 141 0.11 15.82 12.68
CA HIS A 141 -0.02 17.20 13.07
C HIS A 141 -0.53 18.12 11.97
N ARG A 142 -1.48 18.98 12.37
CA ARG A 142 -1.88 20.26 11.78
C ARG A 142 -2.72 20.16 10.53
N ASP A 143 -3.77 20.95 10.50
CA ASP A 143 -4.68 21.16 9.37
C ASP A 143 -3.99 21.68 8.11
N ASP A 144 -2.73 22.15 8.23
CA ASP A 144 -1.89 22.66 7.14
C ASP A 144 -0.81 21.67 6.65
N THR A 145 -0.78 20.44 7.19
CA THR A 145 0.24 19.45 6.83
C THR A 145 -0.28 18.48 5.78
N MET A 146 0.25 18.60 4.57
CA MET A 146 -0.10 17.72 3.47
C MET A 146 0.44 16.30 3.64
N MET A 147 1.58 16.13 4.32
CA MET A 147 2.20 14.84 4.56
C MET A 147 2.99 14.83 5.87
N SER A 148 2.80 13.76 6.66
CA SER A 148 3.58 13.52 7.87
C SER A 148 4.29 12.18 7.76
N TYR A 149 5.56 12.14 8.16
CA TYR A 149 6.32 10.91 8.25
C TYR A 149 6.29 10.39 9.69
N LEU A 150 5.66 9.24 9.89
CA LEU A 150 5.64 8.54 11.17
C LEU A 150 6.89 7.65 11.31
N GLY A 151 8.04 8.27 11.17
CA GLY A 151 9.32 7.57 11.19
C GLY A 151 9.68 6.99 12.55
N ARG A 152 10.80 6.27 12.58
CA ARG A 152 11.38 5.57 13.73
C ARG A 152 11.79 6.52 14.83
#